data_956dfccdff09b423b8826312635db6be
#
_entry.id   956dfccdff09b423b8826312635db6be
#
_cell.length_a   1.000
_cell.length_b   1.000
_cell.length_c   1.000
_cell.angle_alpha   90.00
_cell.angle_beta   90.00
_cell.angle_gamma   90.00
#
_symmetry.space_group_name_H-M   'P 1'
#
loop_
_entity.id
_entity.type
_entity.pdbx_description
1 polymer ?
#
loop_
_entity_poly.entity_id
_entity_poly.type
_entity_poly.pdbx_seq_one_letter_code
_entity_poly.pdbx_strand_id
1 'polypeptide(L)'
;MEDRLFNKAYDYIKDKIDSSCWPPGTKITEQLISEALFMSRTPIRTALLLLEEEGMVKSIPYKGYIVAEKKISNEGLLERLELIAGLIMNYLQYLKENDITLDHKEFEKLLEKQVEYLNYRDATGYFNNEYRLFETFIAKSDNQFMKKVIMTTARDIHGIYSDNSDLIDEARYQNEAKLLALYQEVSICIRDKDYDKMGEYLIFFFDTLKDSNDILAQ
;
A
#
# COMPACT_ATOMS: atom_id res chain seq x y z
N MET A 1 -37.52 -15.88 -6.74
CA MET A 1 -37.02 -15.43 -8.08
C MET A 1 -36.16 -14.17 -7.96
N GLU A 2 -36.56 -13.22 -7.15
CA GLU A 2 -35.79 -11.99 -6.90
C GLU A 2 -34.42 -12.25 -6.26
N ASP A 3 -34.33 -13.13 -5.27
CA ASP A 3 -33.04 -13.51 -4.62
C ASP A 3 -32.03 -14.05 -5.63
N ARG A 4 -32.48 -14.78 -6.65
CA ARG A 4 -31.58 -15.33 -7.67
C ARG A 4 -31.01 -14.25 -8.59
N LEU A 5 -31.78 -13.20 -8.89
CA LEU A 5 -31.32 -12.10 -9.74
C LEU A 5 -30.41 -11.15 -8.94
N PHE A 6 -30.72 -10.93 -7.67
CA PHE A 6 -29.86 -10.21 -6.74
C PHE A 6 -28.49 -10.88 -6.61
N ASN A 7 -28.43 -12.17 -6.27
CA ASN A 7 -27.18 -12.92 -6.16
C ASN A 7 -26.36 -12.85 -7.45
N LYS A 8 -27.02 -13.01 -8.61
CA LYS A 8 -26.34 -12.92 -9.91
C LYS A 8 -25.70 -11.53 -10.15
N ALA A 9 -26.38 -10.46 -9.74
CA ALA A 9 -25.83 -9.10 -9.86
C ALA A 9 -24.69 -8.88 -8.87
N TYR A 10 -24.85 -9.32 -7.64
CA TYR A 10 -23.85 -9.22 -6.57
C TYR A 10 -22.57 -9.98 -6.96
N ASP A 11 -22.68 -11.25 -7.32
CA ASP A 11 -21.54 -12.09 -7.70
C ASP A 11 -20.80 -11.50 -8.92
N TYR A 12 -21.53 -11.05 -9.93
CA TYR A 12 -20.95 -10.43 -11.13
C TYR A 12 -20.11 -9.21 -10.79
N ILE A 13 -20.64 -8.29 -9.95
CA ILE A 13 -19.92 -7.07 -9.58
C ILE A 13 -18.70 -7.42 -8.73
N LYS A 14 -18.90 -8.30 -7.74
CA LYS A 14 -17.84 -8.75 -6.84
C LYS A 14 -16.71 -9.42 -7.60
N ASP A 15 -17.00 -10.34 -8.50
CA ASP A 15 -15.99 -11.02 -9.34
C ASP A 15 -15.18 -10.01 -10.18
N LYS A 16 -15.84 -8.97 -10.73
CA LYS A 16 -15.15 -7.92 -11.49
C LYS A 16 -14.19 -7.09 -10.64
N ILE A 17 -14.55 -6.84 -9.38
CA ILE A 17 -13.72 -6.12 -8.42
C ILE A 17 -12.58 -7.03 -7.93
N ASP A 18 -12.88 -8.24 -7.47
CA ASP A 18 -11.88 -9.16 -6.91
C ASP A 18 -10.86 -9.62 -7.95
N SER A 19 -11.29 -9.81 -9.21
CA SER A 19 -10.37 -10.10 -10.33
C SER A 19 -9.59 -8.89 -10.84
N SER A 20 -9.77 -7.71 -10.24
CA SER A 20 -9.18 -6.44 -10.69
C SER A 20 -9.54 -6.03 -12.13
N CYS A 21 -10.57 -6.64 -12.73
CA CYS A 21 -11.15 -6.15 -13.99
C CYS A 21 -11.73 -4.74 -13.82
N TRP A 22 -12.24 -4.44 -12.63
CA TRP A 22 -12.63 -3.10 -12.20
C TRP A 22 -11.74 -2.65 -11.04
N PRO A 23 -10.63 -1.95 -11.35
CA PRO A 23 -9.75 -1.43 -10.32
C PRO A 23 -10.43 -0.32 -9.50
N PRO A 24 -9.90 0.02 -8.30
CA PRO A 24 -10.37 1.14 -7.50
C PRO A 24 -10.51 2.43 -8.33
N GLY A 25 -11.56 3.20 -8.05
CA GLY A 25 -11.93 4.39 -8.84
C GLY A 25 -12.73 4.09 -10.11
N THR A 26 -12.89 2.83 -10.53
CA THR A 26 -13.73 2.46 -11.67
C THR A 26 -15.17 2.87 -11.41
N LYS A 27 -15.75 3.62 -12.37
CA LYS A 27 -17.14 4.05 -12.29
C LYS A 27 -18.10 2.93 -12.68
N ILE A 28 -19.06 2.64 -11.81
CA ILE A 28 -20.11 1.64 -11.99
C ILE A 28 -21.45 2.34 -12.03
N THR A 29 -22.31 1.98 -13.00
CA THR A 29 -23.67 2.47 -13.09
C THR A 29 -24.65 1.30 -13.16
N GLU A 30 -25.86 1.49 -12.61
CA GLU A 30 -26.96 0.49 -12.74
C GLU A 30 -27.21 0.13 -14.20
N GLN A 31 -27.06 1.08 -15.10
CA GLN A 31 -27.26 0.88 -16.53
C GLN A 31 -26.21 -0.07 -17.13
N LEU A 32 -24.93 0.15 -16.82
CA LEU A 32 -23.83 -0.72 -17.27
C LEU A 32 -24.10 -2.18 -16.91
N ILE A 33 -24.54 -2.42 -15.66
CA ILE A 33 -24.80 -3.78 -15.17
C ILE A 33 -26.08 -4.35 -15.78
N SER A 34 -27.12 -3.51 -15.93
CA SER A 34 -28.38 -3.88 -16.56
C SER A 34 -28.18 -4.37 -18.00
N GLU A 35 -27.33 -3.68 -18.75
CA GLU A 35 -26.96 -4.07 -20.12
C GLU A 35 -26.11 -5.35 -20.14
N ALA A 36 -25.17 -5.50 -19.24
CA ALA A 36 -24.30 -6.66 -19.18
C ALA A 36 -25.04 -7.96 -18.77
N LEU A 37 -26.01 -7.86 -17.85
CA LEU A 37 -26.70 -9.01 -17.29
C LEU A 37 -28.12 -9.25 -17.85
N PHE A 38 -28.60 -8.33 -18.70
CA PHE A 38 -29.96 -8.34 -19.26
C PHE A 38 -31.05 -8.46 -18.18
N MET A 39 -30.93 -7.64 -17.10
CA MET A 39 -31.86 -7.64 -15.98
C MET A 39 -32.33 -6.23 -15.61
N SER A 40 -33.43 -6.15 -14.85
CA SER A 40 -33.94 -4.88 -14.33
C SER A 40 -33.01 -4.24 -13.31
N ARG A 41 -33.14 -2.91 -13.09
CA ARG A 41 -32.28 -2.15 -12.17
C ARG A 41 -32.52 -2.47 -10.69
N THR A 42 -33.70 -2.93 -10.32
CA THR A 42 -34.02 -3.19 -8.90
C THR A 42 -33.07 -4.16 -8.20
N PRO A 43 -32.86 -5.41 -8.69
CA PRO A 43 -31.93 -6.33 -8.06
C PRO A 43 -30.46 -5.81 -8.09
N ILE A 44 -30.10 -5.04 -9.13
CA ILE A 44 -28.78 -4.44 -9.26
C ILE A 44 -28.55 -3.38 -8.17
N ARG A 45 -29.56 -2.52 -7.93
CA ARG A 45 -29.48 -1.50 -6.87
C ARG A 45 -29.34 -2.14 -5.50
N THR A 46 -30.10 -3.21 -5.23
CA THR A 46 -29.98 -3.93 -3.95
C THR A 46 -28.58 -4.54 -3.80
N ALA A 47 -27.99 -5.10 -4.87
CA ALA A 47 -26.64 -5.63 -4.85
C ALA A 47 -25.58 -4.54 -4.62
N LEU A 48 -25.73 -3.38 -5.27
CA LEU A 48 -24.82 -2.25 -5.09
C LEU A 48 -24.90 -1.65 -3.68
N LEU A 49 -26.10 -1.60 -3.05
CA LEU A 49 -26.24 -1.17 -1.67
C LEU A 49 -25.51 -2.11 -0.70
N LEU A 50 -25.66 -3.44 -0.88
CA LEU A 50 -24.95 -4.39 -0.04
C LEU A 50 -23.43 -4.29 -0.22
N LEU A 51 -22.97 -4.16 -1.47
CA LEU A 51 -21.55 -3.96 -1.76
C LEU A 51 -21.00 -2.62 -1.21
N GLU A 52 -21.85 -1.61 -1.07
CA GLU A 52 -21.51 -0.36 -0.40
C GLU A 52 -21.41 -0.54 1.12
N GLU A 53 -22.34 -1.29 1.74
CA GLU A 53 -22.26 -1.68 3.15
C GLU A 53 -21.00 -2.52 3.45
N GLU A 54 -20.60 -3.36 2.51
CA GLU A 54 -19.34 -4.14 2.58
C GLU A 54 -18.09 -3.31 2.25
N GLY A 55 -18.25 -2.02 1.88
CA GLY A 55 -17.15 -1.13 1.55
C GLY A 55 -16.45 -1.42 0.21
N MET A 56 -17.04 -2.26 -0.65
CA MET A 56 -16.47 -2.60 -1.97
C MET A 56 -16.73 -1.53 -3.02
N VAL A 57 -17.81 -0.77 -2.88
CA VAL A 57 -18.15 0.36 -3.74
C VAL A 57 -18.57 1.55 -2.88
N LYS A 58 -18.52 2.76 -3.45
CA LYS A 58 -18.97 4.00 -2.81
C LYS A 58 -19.91 4.74 -3.74
N SER A 59 -21.08 5.16 -3.26
CA SER A 59 -21.99 5.96 -4.04
C SER A 59 -21.47 7.38 -4.27
N ILE A 60 -21.69 7.90 -5.47
CA ILE A 60 -21.44 9.30 -5.81
C ILE A 60 -22.76 9.93 -6.18
N PRO A 61 -23.19 10.99 -5.47
CA PRO A 61 -24.46 11.67 -5.76
C PRO A 61 -24.60 11.97 -7.26
N TYR A 62 -25.72 11.52 -7.86
CA TYR A 62 -26.07 11.73 -9.27
C TYR A 62 -25.13 11.07 -10.31
N LYS A 63 -24.10 10.31 -9.91
CA LYS A 63 -23.09 9.75 -10.82
C LYS A 63 -22.99 8.22 -10.77
N GLY A 64 -23.75 7.56 -9.88
CA GLY A 64 -23.70 6.11 -9.66
C GLY A 64 -22.70 5.73 -8.56
N TYR A 65 -21.91 4.69 -8.78
CA TYR A 65 -20.95 4.15 -7.81
C TYR A 65 -19.54 4.18 -8.39
N ILE A 66 -18.55 4.17 -7.51
CA ILE A 66 -17.15 3.87 -7.86
C ILE A 66 -16.72 2.66 -7.05
N VAL A 67 -15.81 1.86 -7.61
CA VAL A 67 -15.10 0.83 -6.85
C VAL A 67 -14.33 1.54 -5.75
N ALA A 68 -14.59 1.16 -4.51
CA ALA A 68 -13.89 1.71 -3.35
C ALA A 68 -12.44 1.21 -3.34
N GLU A 69 -11.55 1.99 -2.76
CA GLU A 69 -10.26 1.48 -2.37
C GLU A 69 -10.47 0.42 -1.31
N LYS A 70 -9.96 -0.79 -1.56
CA LYS A 70 -10.13 -1.90 -0.61
C LYS A 70 -9.37 -1.54 0.65
N LYS A 71 -10.08 -1.33 1.77
CA LYS A 71 -9.40 -1.21 3.05
C LYS A 71 -8.68 -2.52 3.31
N ILE A 72 -7.38 -2.43 3.42
CA ILE A 72 -6.54 -3.58 3.72
C ILE A 72 -6.79 -3.94 5.19
N SER A 73 -7.18 -5.18 5.45
CA SER A 73 -7.34 -5.68 6.82
C SER A 73 -5.98 -5.78 7.52
N ASN A 74 -5.98 -5.90 8.84
CA ASN A 74 -4.74 -6.13 9.60
C ASN A 74 -3.99 -7.38 9.11
N GLU A 75 -4.72 -8.47 8.82
CA GLU A 75 -4.14 -9.68 8.22
C GLU A 75 -3.51 -9.38 6.85
N GLY A 76 -4.23 -8.67 5.98
CA GLY A 76 -3.70 -8.27 4.67
C GLY A 76 -2.50 -7.30 4.77
N LEU A 77 -2.38 -6.52 5.84
CA LEU A 77 -1.20 -5.71 6.12
C LEU A 77 -0.01 -6.60 6.52
N LEU A 78 -0.22 -7.58 7.42
CA LEU A 78 0.81 -8.52 7.83
C LEU A 78 1.36 -9.32 6.64
N GLU A 79 0.47 -9.82 5.77
CA GLU A 79 0.86 -10.50 4.52
C GLU A 79 1.74 -9.62 3.62
N ARG A 80 1.44 -8.31 3.54
CA ARG A 80 2.23 -7.34 2.75
C ARG A 80 3.59 -7.05 3.37
N LEU A 81 3.64 -6.90 4.68
CA LEU A 81 4.89 -6.70 5.40
C LEU A 81 5.82 -7.92 5.25
N GLU A 82 5.28 -9.13 5.32
CA GLU A 82 6.03 -10.36 5.11
C GLU A 82 6.56 -10.48 3.67
N LEU A 83 5.69 -10.19 2.69
CA LEU A 83 6.08 -10.21 1.27
C LEU A 83 7.20 -9.22 0.99
N ILE A 84 7.05 -7.95 1.42
CA ILE A 84 8.04 -6.90 1.13
C ILE A 84 9.35 -7.19 1.86
N ALA A 85 9.32 -7.70 3.08
CA ALA A 85 10.51 -8.11 3.82
C ALA A 85 11.28 -9.20 3.05
N GLY A 86 10.59 -10.26 2.60
CA GLY A 86 11.21 -11.33 1.82
C GLY A 86 11.83 -10.85 0.52
N LEU A 87 11.14 -9.95 -0.21
CA LEU A 87 11.66 -9.38 -1.45
C LEU A 87 12.88 -8.47 -1.22
N ILE A 88 12.87 -7.68 -0.14
CA ILE A 88 14.01 -6.82 0.23
C ILE A 88 15.21 -7.67 0.63
N MET A 89 15.02 -8.71 1.44
CA MET A 89 16.12 -9.61 1.82
C MET A 89 16.75 -10.31 0.60
N ASN A 90 15.92 -10.77 -0.34
CA ASN A 90 16.41 -11.31 -1.62
C ASN A 90 17.21 -10.26 -2.41
N TYR A 91 16.75 -9.01 -2.42
CA TYR A 91 17.47 -7.93 -3.09
C TYR A 91 18.81 -7.60 -2.42
N LEU A 92 18.90 -7.57 -1.08
CA LEU A 92 20.16 -7.37 -0.36
C LEU A 92 21.17 -8.48 -0.68
N GLN A 93 20.70 -9.72 -0.74
CA GLN A 93 21.54 -10.85 -1.15
C GLN A 93 22.06 -10.69 -2.58
N TYR A 94 21.20 -10.27 -3.51
CA TYR A 94 21.59 -9.97 -4.89
C TYR A 94 22.67 -8.87 -4.96
N LEU A 95 22.53 -7.77 -4.19
CA LEU A 95 23.53 -6.70 -4.12
C LEU A 95 24.88 -7.22 -3.62
N LYS A 96 24.87 -8.04 -2.59
CA LYS A 96 26.05 -8.64 -1.98
C LYS A 96 26.77 -9.58 -2.93
N GLU A 97 26.04 -10.52 -3.54
CA GLU A 97 26.60 -11.52 -4.45
C GLU A 97 27.22 -10.92 -5.73
N ASN A 98 26.70 -9.79 -6.17
CA ASN A 98 27.15 -9.11 -7.40
C ASN A 98 28.05 -7.90 -7.12
N ASP A 99 28.47 -7.65 -5.87
CA ASP A 99 29.26 -6.47 -5.42
C ASP A 99 28.67 -5.13 -5.93
N ILE A 100 27.34 -5.02 -5.93
CA ILE A 100 26.66 -3.84 -6.43
C ILE A 100 26.68 -2.75 -5.36
N THR A 101 26.99 -1.53 -5.77
CA THR A 101 26.97 -0.35 -4.89
C THR A 101 25.71 0.49 -5.15
N LEU A 102 24.97 0.81 -4.10
CA LEU A 102 23.86 1.75 -4.16
C LEU A 102 24.36 3.20 -4.20
N ASP A 103 23.55 4.10 -4.72
CA ASP A 103 23.87 5.53 -4.79
C ASP A 103 23.66 6.20 -3.43
N HIS A 104 24.69 6.13 -2.57
CA HIS A 104 24.66 6.74 -1.24
C HIS A 104 24.39 8.26 -1.30
N LYS A 105 24.98 8.96 -2.26
CA LYS A 105 24.85 10.43 -2.34
C LYS A 105 23.43 10.87 -2.64
N GLU A 106 22.76 10.19 -3.59
CA GLU A 106 21.37 10.51 -3.89
C GLU A 106 20.45 10.08 -2.73
N PHE A 107 20.72 8.94 -2.09
CA PHE A 107 19.99 8.50 -0.91
C PHE A 107 20.11 9.49 0.26
N GLU A 108 21.31 9.96 0.56
CA GLU A 108 21.59 10.93 1.62
C GLU A 108 20.88 12.28 1.37
N LYS A 109 20.92 12.78 0.13
CA LYS A 109 20.20 13.99 -0.26
C LYS A 109 18.67 13.88 -0.09
N LEU A 110 18.10 12.71 -0.40
CA LEU A 110 16.68 12.45 -0.14
C LEU A 110 16.40 12.35 1.36
N LEU A 111 17.32 11.77 2.12
CA LEU A 111 17.21 11.68 3.57
C LEU A 111 17.23 13.06 4.25
N GLU A 112 18.08 14.00 3.81
CA GLU A 112 18.06 15.38 4.28
C GLU A 112 16.68 16.04 4.08
N LYS A 113 16.07 15.83 2.90
CA LYS A 113 14.71 16.32 2.63
C LYS A 113 13.65 15.64 3.50
N GLN A 114 13.84 14.36 3.82
CA GLN A 114 12.93 13.65 4.71
C GLN A 114 12.91 14.28 6.10
N VAL A 115 14.09 14.69 6.61
CA VAL A 115 14.23 15.43 7.87
C VAL A 115 13.48 16.78 7.80
N GLU A 116 13.61 17.52 6.69
CA GLU A 116 12.90 18.79 6.49
C GLU A 116 11.38 18.60 6.53
N TYR A 117 10.83 17.64 5.77
CA TYR A 117 9.40 17.36 5.74
C TYR A 117 8.86 16.95 7.11
N LEU A 118 9.61 16.12 7.86
CA LEU A 118 9.23 15.75 9.22
C LEU A 118 9.19 16.98 10.14
N ASN A 119 10.20 17.84 10.10
CA ASN A 119 10.29 19.04 10.93
C ASN A 119 9.18 20.05 10.64
N TYR A 120 8.79 20.18 9.36
CA TYR A 120 7.68 21.04 8.94
C TYR A 120 6.30 20.39 9.07
N ARG A 121 6.21 19.12 9.51
CA ARG A 121 5.00 18.32 9.58
C ARG A 121 4.27 18.23 8.23
N ASP A 122 5.04 18.28 7.12
CA ASP A 122 4.52 18.11 5.76
C ASP A 122 4.39 16.62 5.42
N ALA A 123 3.28 16.02 5.79
CA ALA A 123 3.00 14.61 5.55
C ALA A 123 3.01 14.24 4.06
N THR A 124 2.50 15.11 3.21
CA THR A 124 2.48 14.86 1.75
C THR A 124 3.89 14.87 1.17
N GLY A 125 4.70 15.86 1.57
CA GLY A 125 6.10 15.94 1.19
C GLY A 125 6.90 14.75 1.71
N TYR A 126 6.69 14.39 2.99
CA TYR A 126 7.32 13.24 3.64
C TYR A 126 7.05 11.96 2.85
N PHE A 127 5.81 11.65 2.57
CA PHE A 127 5.40 10.47 1.84
C PHE A 127 5.96 10.40 0.40
N ASN A 128 5.81 11.48 -0.36
CA ASN A 128 6.32 11.51 -1.73
C ASN A 128 7.84 11.33 -1.79
N ASN A 129 8.55 11.86 -0.81
CA ASN A 129 10.00 11.72 -0.74
C ASN A 129 10.42 10.32 -0.26
N GLU A 130 9.69 9.72 0.68
CA GLU A 130 9.87 8.33 1.09
C GLU A 130 9.78 7.37 -0.10
N TYR A 131 8.80 7.59 -0.98
CA TYR A 131 8.66 6.83 -2.20
C TYR A 131 9.91 6.90 -3.09
N ARG A 132 10.54 8.07 -3.18
CA ARG A 132 11.79 8.28 -3.91
C ARG A 132 12.99 7.60 -3.22
N LEU A 133 13.02 7.56 -1.88
CA LEU A 133 14.00 6.79 -1.13
C LEU A 133 13.91 5.30 -1.49
N PHE A 134 12.70 4.74 -1.51
CA PHE A 134 12.48 3.36 -1.95
C PHE A 134 12.90 3.12 -3.40
N GLU A 135 12.54 3.99 -4.33
CA GLU A 135 12.95 3.91 -5.74
C GLU A 135 14.47 3.91 -5.87
N THR A 136 15.15 4.82 -5.16
CA THR A 136 16.61 4.91 -5.16
C THR A 136 17.24 3.66 -4.57
N PHE A 137 16.66 3.13 -3.49
CA PHE A 137 17.13 1.91 -2.85
C PHE A 137 17.06 0.70 -3.79
N ILE A 138 15.94 0.48 -4.48
CA ILE A 138 15.75 -0.68 -5.36
C ILE A 138 16.23 -0.46 -6.81
N ALA A 139 16.81 0.71 -7.11
CA ALA A 139 17.18 1.11 -8.48
C ALA A 139 18.09 0.12 -9.20
N LYS A 140 19.00 -0.53 -8.47
CA LYS A 140 20.02 -1.45 -9.00
C LYS A 140 19.51 -2.86 -9.27
N SER A 141 18.27 -3.19 -8.98
CA SER A 141 17.70 -4.47 -9.34
C SER A 141 17.44 -4.56 -10.84
N ASP A 142 17.84 -5.66 -11.48
CA ASP A 142 17.49 -5.96 -12.87
C ASP A 142 16.07 -6.54 -13.01
N ASN A 143 15.48 -7.01 -11.90
CA ASN A 143 14.15 -7.59 -11.88
C ASN A 143 13.08 -6.50 -11.83
N GLN A 144 12.59 -6.07 -13.00
CA GLN A 144 11.56 -5.02 -13.11
C GLN A 144 10.23 -5.42 -12.48
N PHE A 145 9.90 -6.73 -12.48
CA PHE A 145 8.68 -7.21 -11.84
C PHE A 145 8.78 -7.10 -10.31
N MET A 146 9.92 -7.49 -9.73
CA MET A 146 10.19 -7.33 -8.30
C MET A 146 10.10 -5.86 -7.88
N LYS A 147 10.74 -4.93 -8.64
CA LYS A 147 10.61 -3.48 -8.39
C LYS A 147 9.14 -3.06 -8.34
N LYS A 148 8.36 -3.46 -9.34
CA LYS A 148 6.93 -3.12 -9.40
C LYS A 148 6.17 -3.65 -8.18
N VAL A 149 6.41 -4.90 -7.78
CA VAL A 149 5.75 -5.51 -6.61
C VAL A 149 6.13 -4.76 -5.34
N ILE A 150 7.42 -4.51 -5.09
CA ILE A 150 7.89 -3.76 -3.91
C ILE A 150 7.21 -2.38 -3.85
N MET A 151 7.24 -1.61 -4.95
CA MET A 151 6.69 -0.26 -4.98
C MET A 151 5.17 -0.24 -4.81
N THR A 152 4.46 -1.22 -5.37
CA THR A 152 3.00 -1.33 -5.18
C THR A 152 2.68 -1.70 -3.74
N THR A 153 3.38 -2.69 -3.17
CA THR A 153 3.19 -3.13 -1.78
C THR A 153 3.52 -2.01 -0.78
N ALA A 154 4.61 -1.26 -1.01
CA ALA A 154 4.94 -0.10 -0.18
C ALA A 154 3.85 0.97 -0.21
N ARG A 155 3.24 1.22 -1.38
CA ARG A 155 2.11 2.15 -1.52
C ARG A 155 0.87 1.66 -0.77
N ASP A 156 0.56 0.38 -0.86
CA ASP A 156 -0.57 -0.23 -0.15
C ASP A 156 -0.40 -0.08 1.37
N ILE A 157 0.80 -0.41 1.89
CA ILE A 157 1.13 -0.27 3.31
C ILE A 157 0.99 1.19 3.75
N HIS A 158 1.52 2.12 2.97
CA HIS A 158 1.43 3.54 3.30
C HIS A 158 -0.01 4.05 3.29
N GLY A 159 -0.84 3.63 2.32
CA GLY A 159 -2.27 4.00 2.26
C GLY A 159 -3.01 3.66 3.56
N ILE A 160 -2.67 2.52 4.21
CA ILE A 160 -3.26 2.13 5.50
C ILE A 160 -2.95 3.16 6.59
N TYR A 161 -1.72 3.66 6.63
CA TYR A 161 -1.29 4.63 7.65
C TYR A 161 -1.75 6.07 7.34
N SER A 162 -2.01 6.42 6.07
CA SER A 162 -2.49 7.73 5.66
C SER A 162 -4.02 7.88 5.79
N ASP A 163 -4.79 6.82 5.54
CA ASP A 163 -6.26 6.85 5.59
C ASP A 163 -6.81 6.88 7.03
N ASN A 164 -6.01 6.51 8.03
CA ASN A 164 -6.33 6.69 9.44
C ASN A 164 -6.14 8.16 9.88
N SER A 165 -6.66 9.10 9.09
CA SER A 165 -6.60 10.55 9.35
C SER A 165 -7.24 10.99 10.67
N ASP A 166 -8.00 10.12 11.34
CA ASP A 166 -8.54 10.33 12.70
C ASP A 166 -7.53 9.95 13.80
N LEU A 167 -6.45 9.26 13.48
CA LEU A 167 -5.33 9.08 14.39
C LEU A 167 -4.56 10.40 14.43
N ILE A 168 -4.69 11.06 15.55
CA ILE A 168 -4.00 12.25 16.03
C ILE A 168 -2.68 12.44 15.26
N ASP A 169 -2.48 13.61 14.67
CA ASP A 169 -1.24 14.05 14.00
C ASP A 169 0.06 13.64 14.72
N GLU A 170 0.00 13.46 16.03
CA GLU A 170 1.13 13.06 16.86
C GLU A 170 1.54 11.58 16.69
N ALA A 171 0.58 10.64 16.60
CA ALA A 171 0.91 9.22 16.42
C ALA A 171 1.56 8.97 15.05
N ARG A 172 1.06 9.66 14.00
CA ARG A 172 1.68 9.62 12.67
C ARG A 172 3.09 10.21 12.72
N TYR A 173 3.27 11.38 13.33
CA TYR A 173 4.56 12.03 13.48
C TYR A 173 5.59 11.11 14.18
N GLN A 174 5.18 10.41 15.25
CA GLN A 174 6.04 9.45 15.95
C GLN A 174 6.42 8.25 15.07
N ASN A 175 5.52 7.77 14.23
CA ASN A 175 5.82 6.68 13.29
C ASN A 175 6.76 7.15 12.18
N GLU A 176 6.53 8.33 11.61
CA GLU A 176 7.41 8.96 10.63
C GLU A 176 8.82 9.18 11.20
N ALA A 177 8.94 9.60 12.46
CA ALA A 177 10.22 9.77 13.13
C ALA A 177 10.96 8.43 13.35
N LYS A 178 10.25 7.35 13.71
CA LYS A 178 10.85 6.01 13.82
C LYS A 178 11.37 5.52 12.47
N LEU A 179 10.59 5.72 11.42
CA LEU A 179 10.95 5.33 10.07
C LEU A 179 12.15 6.14 9.55
N LEU A 180 12.20 7.43 9.87
CA LEU A 180 13.35 8.27 9.56
C LEU A 180 14.64 7.76 10.24
N ALA A 181 14.56 7.35 11.51
CA ALA A 181 15.69 6.76 12.21
C ALA A 181 16.19 5.47 11.51
N LEU A 182 15.29 4.62 11.04
CA LEU A 182 15.64 3.45 10.23
C LEU A 182 16.38 3.86 8.95
N TYR A 183 15.87 4.85 8.20
CA TYR A 183 16.52 5.30 6.96
C TYR A 183 17.92 5.89 7.22
N GLN A 184 18.17 6.50 8.38
CA GLN A 184 19.50 6.96 8.77
C GLN A 184 20.47 5.79 8.93
N GLU A 185 20.06 4.71 9.61
CA GLU A 185 20.87 3.48 9.74
C GLU A 185 21.08 2.80 8.37
N VAL A 186 20.05 2.73 7.53
CA VAL A 186 20.14 2.22 6.16
C VAL A 186 21.14 3.05 5.34
N SER A 187 21.15 4.38 5.46
CA SER A 187 22.11 5.24 4.77
C SER A 187 23.56 4.92 5.15
N ILE A 188 23.82 4.69 6.44
CA ILE A 188 25.14 4.26 6.94
C ILE A 188 25.54 2.93 6.32
N CYS A 189 24.63 1.94 6.31
CA CYS A 189 24.89 0.64 5.72
C CYS A 189 25.13 0.72 4.19
N ILE A 190 24.41 1.60 3.47
CA ILE A 190 24.65 1.85 2.04
C ILE A 190 26.07 2.37 1.81
N ARG A 191 26.49 3.37 2.61
CA ARG A 191 27.85 3.95 2.53
C ARG A 191 28.93 2.90 2.75
N ASP A 192 28.75 2.07 3.77
CA ASP A 192 29.73 1.09 4.22
C ASP A 192 29.61 -0.26 3.47
N LYS A 193 28.60 -0.39 2.59
CA LYS A 193 28.24 -1.63 1.86
C LYS A 193 27.95 -2.82 2.79
N ASP A 194 27.45 -2.54 3.98
CA ASP A 194 27.13 -3.55 4.99
C ASP A 194 25.67 -4.01 4.83
N TYR A 195 25.46 -4.87 3.81
CA TYR A 195 24.10 -5.38 3.49
C TYR A 195 23.59 -6.39 4.51
N ASP A 196 24.47 -7.06 5.26
CA ASP A 196 24.08 -7.96 6.33
C ASP A 196 23.48 -7.18 7.49
N LYS A 197 24.16 -6.16 7.96
CA LYS A 197 23.67 -5.26 9.01
C LYS A 197 22.41 -4.51 8.59
N MET A 198 22.34 -4.08 7.34
CA MET A 198 21.12 -3.47 6.79
C MET A 198 19.94 -4.44 6.88
N GLY A 199 20.13 -5.71 6.55
CA GLY A 199 19.12 -6.74 6.69
C GLY A 199 18.63 -6.91 8.12
N GLU A 200 19.52 -6.89 9.11
CA GLU A 200 19.17 -6.96 10.53
C GLU A 200 18.26 -5.78 10.96
N TYR A 201 18.61 -4.55 10.57
CA TYR A 201 17.78 -3.37 10.85
C TYR A 201 16.39 -3.43 10.20
N LEU A 202 16.33 -3.87 8.95
CA LEU A 202 15.06 -3.98 8.23
C LEU A 202 14.16 -5.08 8.81
N ILE A 203 14.72 -6.24 9.17
CA ILE A 203 13.96 -7.32 9.84
C ILE A 203 13.41 -6.80 11.17
N PHE A 204 14.24 -6.20 12.01
CA PHE A 204 13.82 -5.64 13.28
C PHE A 204 12.68 -4.63 13.13
N PHE A 205 12.77 -3.77 12.11
CA PHE A 205 11.72 -2.80 11.82
C PHE A 205 10.42 -3.47 11.39
N PHE A 206 10.45 -4.43 10.46
CA PHE A 206 9.27 -5.16 10.03
C PHE A 206 8.61 -5.94 11.19
N ASP A 207 9.39 -6.54 12.05
CA ASP A 207 8.86 -7.23 13.23
C ASP A 207 8.22 -6.24 14.21
N THR A 208 8.82 -5.08 14.42
CA THR A 208 8.22 -4.00 15.23
C THR A 208 6.89 -3.51 14.66
N LEU A 209 6.76 -3.43 13.32
CA LEU A 209 5.49 -3.06 12.69
C LEU A 209 4.43 -4.14 12.86
N LYS A 210 4.79 -5.42 12.81
CA LYS A 210 3.85 -6.53 13.06
C LYS A 210 3.32 -6.48 14.49
N ASP A 211 4.21 -6.33 15.48
CA ASP A 211 3.83 -6.26 16.90
C ASP A 211 2.95 -5.04 17.22
N SER A 212 3.19 -3.91 16.53
CA SER A 212 2.41 -2.69 16.72
C SER A 212 0.98 -2.81 16.17
N ASN A 213 0.74 -3.67 15.17
CA ASN A 213 -0.59 -3.88 14.60
C ASN A 213 -1.48 -4.79 15.45
N ASP A 214 -0.92 -5.65 16.28
CA ASP A 214 -1.71 -6.39 17.29
C ASP A 214 -2.35 -5.45 18.32
N ILE A 215 -1.81 -4.23 18.50
CA ILE A 215 -2.33 -3.21 19.40
C ILE A 215 -3.46 -2.38 18.75
N LEU A 216 -3.49 -2.26 17.40
CA LEU A 216 -4.55 -1.56 16.68
C LEU A 216 -5.82 -2.39 16.46
N ALA A 217 -5.78 -3.68 16.84
CA ALA A 217 -6.89 -4.62 16.74
C ALA A 217 -7.78 -4.66 18.01
N GLN A 218 -7.50 -3.84 19.02
CA GLN A 218 -8.32 -3.63 20.24
C GLN A 218 -9.04 -2.27 20.17
#